data_18ae6ef51d269946e4198a760df3c429
#
_entry.id   18ae6ef51d269946e4198a760df3c429
#
_cell.length_a   1.000
_cell.length_b   1.000
_cell.length_c   1.000
_cell.angle_alpha   90.00
_cell.angle_beta   90.00
_cell.angle_gamma   90.00
#
_symmetry.space_group_name_H-M   'P 1'
#
loop_
_entity.id
_entity.type
_entity.pdbx_description
1 polymer ?
#
loop_
_entity_poly.entity_id
_entity_poly.type
_entity_poly.pdbx_seq_one_letter_code
_entity_poly.pdbx_strand_id
1 'polypeptide(L)'
;MKAMEHDSHYPKHYCGVFGVYGHPNAAELTYYGLYALQHRGQESAGIVSCDGTHFFQHKGMGLVPQIFKGKELHELVGEMAIGHTRYSTTGSSNIGNAQPLTVD
;
A
#
# COMPACT_ATOMS: atom_id res chain seq x y z
N MET A 1 -7.48 12.23 7.81
CA MET A 1 -6.71 11.19 8.46
C MET A 1 -5.23 11.54 8.48
N LYS A 2 -4.61 11.28 9.58
CA LYS A 2 -3.23 11.57 9.70
C LYS A 2 -2.40 10.40 9.24
N ALA A 3 -1.49 10.63 8.32
CA ALA A 3 -0.58 9.57 7.91
C ALA A 3 0.28 9.19 9.07
N MET A 4 0.68 7.93 9.10
CA MET A 4 1.56 7.49 10.12
C MET A 4 2.87 8.23 9.99
N GLU A 5 3.22 8.91 11.04
CA GLU A 5 4.39 9.70 11.02
C GLU A 5 5.51 8.97 11.62
N HIS A 6 6.61 8.93 10.95
CA HIS A 6 7.74 8.26 11.49
C HIS A 6 8.63 9.20 12.21
N ASP A 7 9.05 8.75 13.32
CA ASP A 7 10.06 9.45 14.05
C ASP A 7 11.34 9.42 13.25
N SER A 8 11.90 10.55 12.97
CA SER A 8 13.12 10.61 12.18
C SER A 8 14.32 10.00 12.91
N HIS A 9 14.14 9.63 14.18
CA HIS A 9 15.18 8.92 14.88
C HIS A 9 15.33 7.48 14.45
N TYR A 10 14.40 6.97 13.67
CA TYR A 10 14.45 5.58 13.25
C TYR A 10 14.53 5.50 11.74
N PRO A 11 15.71 5.76 11.18
CA PRO A 11 15.81 5.85 9.73
C PRO A 11 15.74 4.53 9.01
N LYS A 12 15.75 3.42 9.71
CA LYS A 12 15.92 2.19 9.01
C LYS A 12 14.67 1.50 8.55
N HIS A 13 13.54 1.79 9.03
CA HIS A 13 12.35 1.05 8.67
C HIS A 13 11.22 2.00 8.39
N TYR A 14 11.26 2.58 7.23
CA TYR A 14 10.18 3.44 6.87
C TYR A 14 9.11 2.61 6.21
N CYS A 15 7.99 2.49 6.89
CA CYS A 15 6.82 1.87 6.33
C CYS A 15 5.72 2.89 6.39
N GLY A 16 5.00 3.04 5.29
CA GLY A 16 3.87 3.93 5.26
C GLY A 16 2.60 3.12 5.19
N VAL A 17 1.60 3.51 5.96
CA VAL A 17 0.30 2.87 5.95
C VAL A 17 -0.74 3.96 5.73
N PHE A 18 -1.72 3.65 4.89
CA PHE A 18 -2.78 4.59 4.59
C PHE A 18 -4.06 3.81 4.40
N GLY A 19 -5.14 4.25 5.02
CA GLY A 19 -6.40 3.55 4.92
C GLY A 19 -7.55 4.50 4.59
N VAL A 20 -8.55 3.97 3.91
CA VAL A 20 -9.75 4.70 3.55
C VAL A 20 -10.96 3.83 3.85
N TYR A 21 -11.96 4.40 4.46
CA TYR A 21 -13.17 3.68 4.77
C TYR A 21 -14.38 4.51 4.38
N GLY A 22 -15.34 3.87 3.74
CA GLY A 22 -16.59 4.52 3.46
C GLY A 22 -16.58 5.41 2.22
N HIS A 23 -15.73 5.10 1.27
CA HIS A 23 -15.66 5.88 0.04
C HIS A 23 -15.69 4.96 -1.16
N PRO A 24 -16.51 5.26 -2.16
CA PRO A 24 -16.63 4.33 -3.30
C PRO A 24 -15.33 4.14 -4.09
N ASN A 25 -14.40 5.08 -3.97
CA ASN A 25 -13.12 4.95 -4.65
C ASN A 25 -12.01 4.76 -3.64
N ALA A 26 -12.23 3.88 -2.66
CA ALA A 26 -11.30 3.73 -1.55
C ALA A 26 -9.90 3.32 -2.02
N ALA A 27 -9.80 2.40 -2.97
CA ALA A 27 -8.49 1.96 -3.43
C ALA A 27 -7.76 3.06 -4.17
N GLU A 28 -8.47 3.84 -4.96
CA GLU A 28 -7.85 4.94 -5.68
C GLU A 28 -7.32 6.00 -4.72
N LEU A 29 -8.10 6.33 -3.71
CA LEU A 29 -7.64 7.28 -2.69
C LEU A 29 -6.46 6.72 -1.92
N THR A 30 -6.49 5.41 -1.65
CA THR A 30 -5.37 4.77 -0.97
C THR A 30 -4.11 4.84 -1.83
N TYR A 31 -4.28 4.65 -3.12
CA TYR A 31 -3.16 4.78 -4.04
C TYR A 31 -2.52 6.16 -3.93
N TYR A 32 -3.33 7.21 -3.94
CA TYR A 32 -2.77 8.56 -3.82
C TYR A 32 -2.11 8.78 -2.47
N GLY A 33 -2.68 8.19 -1.42
CA GLY A 33 -2.07 8.28 -0.10
C GLY A 33 -0.71 7.60 -0.06
N LEU A 34 -0.60 6.44 -0.67
CA LEU A 34 0.67 5.74 -0.73
C LEU A 34 1.68 6.50 -1.58
N TYR A 35 1.22 7.09 -2.66
CA TYR A 35 2.10 7.86 -3.49
C TYR A 35 2.70 9.03 -2.71
N ALA A 36 1.88 9.67 -1.89
CA ALA A 36 2.37 10.76 -1.05
C ALA A 36 3.33 10.30 0.03
N LEU A 37 3.21 9.04 0.46
CA LEU A 37 4.07 8.50 1.49
C LEU A 37 5.36 7.89 0.94
N GLN A 38 5.44 7.69 -0.36
CA GLN A 38 6.61 7.00 -0.89
C GLN A 38 7.84 7.90 -0.84
N HIS A 39 8.96 7.29 -0.56
CA HIS A 39 10.23 7.97 -0.47
C HIS A 39 11.25 7.21 -1.27
N ARG A 40 12.41 7.81 -1.42
CA ARG A 40 13.54 7.13 -2.02
C ARG A 40 13.82 5.87 -1.21
N GLY A 41 14.04 4.77 -1.90
CA GLY A 41 14.32 3.50 -1.25
C GLY A 41 13.10 2.65 -1.02
N GLN A 42 11.91 3.13 -1.35
CA GLN A 42 10.72 2.32 -1.27
C GLN A 42 10.82 1.17 -2.28
N GLU A 43 10.57 -0.04 -1.83
CA GLU A 43 10.81 -1.19 -2.69
C GLU A 43 9.57 -2.01 -2.98
N SER A 44 8.52 -1.87 -2.19
CA SER A 44 7.29 -2.63 -2.45
C SER A 44 6.10 -1.85 -1.94
N ALA A 45 4.94 -2.18 -2.46
CA ALA A 45 3.70 -1.60 -2.01
C ALA A 45 2.56 -2.57 -2.27
N GLY A 46 1.50 -2.42 -1.52
CA GLY A 46 0.33 -3.24 -1.69
C GLY A 46 -0.91 -2.52 -1.24
N ILE A 47 -2.03 -2.89 -1.81
CA ILE A 47 -3.34 -2.39 -1.41
C ILE A 47 -4.28 -3.57 -1.32
N VAL A 48 -5.02 -3.61 -0.22
CA VAL A 48 -6.12 -4.54 -0.04
C VAL A 48 -7.39 -3.72 0.03
N SER A 49 -8.40 -4.10 -0.73
CA SER A 49 -9.71 -3.46 -0.62
C SER A 49 -10.75 -4.51 -0.26
N CYS A 50 -11.89 -4.04 0.16
CA CYS A 50 -12.96 -4.92 0.60
C CYS A 50 -14.30 -4.30 0.25
N ASP A 51 -15.18 -5.12 -0.32
CA ASP A 51 -16.52 -4.66 -0.68
C ASP A 51 -17.57 -5.07 0.36
N GLY A 52 -17.10 -5.54 1.50
CA GLY A 52 -18.00 -6.03 2.55
C GLY A 52 -18.12 -7.54 2.56
N THR A 53 -17.78 -8.19 1.47
CA THR A 53 -17.90 -9.63 1.33
C THR A 53 -16.62 -10.26 0.86
N HIS A 54 -15.93 -9.57 -0.05
CA HIS A 54 -14.74 -10.11 -0.68
C HIS A 54 -13.57 -9.17 -0.48
N PHE A 55 -12.39 -9.76 -0.40
CA PHE A 55 -11.14 -9.00 -0.37
C PHE A 55 -10.47 -9.07 -1.72
N PHE A 56 -9.92 -7.94 -2.13
CA PHE A 56 -9.17 -7.84 -3.35
C PHE A 56 -7.80 -7.30 -2.99
N GLN A 57 -6.77 -7.81 -3.60
CA GLN A 57 -5.42 -7.43 -3.24
C GLN A 57 -4.52 -7.35 -4.45
N HIS A 58 -3.69 -6.35 -4.47
CA HIS A 58 -2.60 -6.29 -5.45
C HIS A 58 -1.38 -5.73 -4.75
N LYS A 59 -0.25 -6.36 -4.96
CA LYS A 59 1.00 -5.90 -4.40
C LYS A 59 2.12 -6.21 -5.36
N GLY A 60 3.22 -5.53 -5.21
CA GLY A 60 4.34 -5.72 -6.11
C GLY A 60 5.59 -5.06 -5.60
N MET A 61 6.65 -5.27 -6.36
CA MET A 61 7.93 -4.66 -6.10
C MET A 61 8.05 -3.42 -6.97
N GLY A 62 8.69 -2.40 -6.44
CA GLY A 62 8.89 -1.17 -7.19
C GLY A 62 8.15 0.00 -6.55
N LEU A 63 8.11 1.09 -7.27
CA LEU A 63 7.46 2.29 -6.81
C LEU A 63 5.95 2.20 -7.03
N VAL A 64 5.21 2.96 -6.25
CA VAL A 64 3.76 2.89 -6.28
C VAL A 64 3.18 3.01 -7.70
N PRO A 65 3.59 3.99 -8.52
CA PRO A 65 3.01 4.05 -9.87
C PRO A 65 3.42 2.91 -10.79
N GLN A 66 4.48 2.21 -10.46
CA GLN A 66 4.90 1.07 -11.25
C GLN A 66 4.08 -0.16 -10.93
N ILE A 67 3.62 -0.26 -9.70
CA ILE A 67 2.88 -1.41 -9.23
C ILE A 67 1.41 -1.31 -9.58
N PHE A 68 0.84 -0.13 -9.41
CA PHE A 68 -0.59 0.07 -9.60
C PHE A 68 -0.85 0.88 -10.85
N LYS A 69 -1.10 0.18 -11.92
CA LYS A 69 -1.52 0.82 -13.15
C LYS A 69 -3.04 0.81 -13.18
N GLY A 70 -3.61 1.41 -14.22
CA GLY A 70 -5.05 1.57 -14.23
C GLY A 70 -5.84 0.29 -14.02
N LYS A 71 -5.37 -0.78 -14.66
CA LYS A 71 -6.10 -2.04 -14.58
C LYS A 71 -6.08 -2.60 -13.16
N GLU A 72 -4.91 -2.65 -12.55
CA GLU A 72 -4.79 -3.22 -11.22
C GLU A 72 -5.62 -2.42 -10.21
N LEU A 73 -5.61 -1.12 -10.37
CA LEU A 73 -6.34 -0.29 -9.44
C LEU A 73 -7.84 -0.46 -9.60
N HIS A 74 -8.31 -0.63 -10.82
CA HIS A 74 -9.73 -0.82 -11.08
C HIS A 74 -10.27 -2.13 -10.51
N GLU A 75 -9.40 -3.10 -10.34
CA GLU A 75 -9.83 -4.39 -9.81
C GLU A 75 -9.96 -4.40 -8.30
N LEU A 76 -9.47 -3.36 -7.65
CA LEU A 76 -9.56 -3.26 -6.20
C LEU A 76 -10.83 -2.50 -5.84
N VAL A 77 -11.93 -3.24 -5.80
CA VAL A 77 -13.24 -2.62 -5.60
C VAL A 77 -13.61 -2.61 -4.13
N GLY A 78 -14.59 -1.77 -3.79
CA GLY A 78 -15.10 -1.71 -2.44
C GLY A 78 -14.88 -0.35 -1.81
N GLU A 79 -15.50 -0.17 -0.65
CA GLU A 79 -15.47 1.11 0.03
C GLU A 79 -14.47 1.17 1.16
N MET A 80 -13.67 0.13 1.31
CA MET A 80 -12.60 0.10 2.30
C MET A 80 -11.32 -0.32 1.63
N ALA A 81 -10.23 0.30 2.00
CA ALA A 81 -8.93 -0.11 1.47
C ALA A 81 -7.84 0.27 2.45
N ILE A 82 -6.80 -0.55 2.48
CA ILE A 82 -5.61 -0.28 3.26
C ILE A 82 -4.43 -0.49 2.36
N GLY A 83 -3.52 0.44 2.37
CA GLY A 83 -2.31 0.35 1.58
C GLY A 83 -1.08 0.44 2.45
N HIS A 84 0.01 -0.07 1.94
CA HIS A 84 1.26 -0.13 2.66
C HIS A 84 2.43 0.01 1.70
N THR A 85 3.39 0.82 2.06
CA THR A 85 4.66 0.87 1.35
C THR A 85 5.74 0.38 2.28
N ARG A 86 6.70 -0.35 1.74
CA ARG A 86 7.75 -0.92 2.52
C ARG A 86 9.11 -0.50 1.97
N TYR A 87 10.01 -0.26 2.88
CA TYR A 87 11.38 0.10 2.57
C TYR A 87 12.28 -0.97 3.11
N SER A 88 13.14 -1.51 2.28
CA SER A 88 14.03 -2.57 2.73
C SER A 88 15.35 -1.95 3.14
N THR A 89 15.85 -2.43 4.25
CA THR A 89 17.18 -2.04 4.69
C THR A 89 18.13 -3.21 4.63
N THR A 90 17.59 -4.40 4.33
CA THR A 90 18.42 -5.58 4.27
C THR A 90 18.17 -6.29 2.99
N GLY A 91 18.77 -6.49 2.19
CA GLY A 91 18.75 -6.97 0.89
C GLY A 91 17.73 -7.96 0.39
N SER A 92 16.86 -8.43 1.15
CA SER A 92 15.91 -9.40 0.63
C SER A 92 14.69 -8.69 0.06
N SER A 93 14.56 -8.69 -1.23
CA SER A 93 13.45 -8.04 -1.91
C SER A 93 12.69 -9.07 -2.71
N ASN A 94 11.52 -9.43 -2.27
CA ASN A 94 10.66 -10.28 -3.08
C ASN A 94 9.21 -10.03 -2.73
N ILE A 95 8.33 -10.50 -3.59
CA ILE A 95 6.91 -10.20 -3.47
C ILE A 95 6.32 -10.77 -2.18
N GLY A 96 6.93 -11.80 -1.65
CA GLY A 96 6.45 -12.39 -0.40
C GLY A 96 6.60 -11.48 0.78
N ASN A 97 7.48 -10.49 0.70
CA ASN A 97 7.66 -9.52 1.76
C ASN A 97 6.86 -8.27 1.55
N ALA A 98 6.13 -8.16 0.46
CA ALA A 98 5.31 -6.99 0.22
C ALA A 98 4.09 -7.03 1.11
N GLN A 99 3.72 -5.90 1.64
CA GLN A 99 2.56 -5.76 2.49
C GLN A 99 1.51 -4.93 1.78
N PRO A 100 0.27 -5.00 2.20
CA PRO A 100 -0.25 -5.75 3.35
C PRO A 100 -0.37 -7.22 3.05
N LEU A 101 -0.43 -8.01 4.11
CA LEU A 101 -0.65 -9.44 4.00
C LEU A 101 -2.10 -9.72 4.28
N THR A 102 -2.66 -10.65 3.52
CA THR A 102 -4.00 -11.11 3.82
C THR A 102 -3.92 -12.50 4.40
N VAL A 103 -4.78 -12.77 5.34
CA VAL A 103 -4.86 -14.08 5.97
C VAL A 103 -6.24 -14.61 5.68
N ASP A 104 -6.30 -15.77 5.12
CA ASP A 104 -7.58 -16.39 4.82
C ASP A 104 -8.12 -17.18 5.96
#